data_740863b5c38cc42a51629ebc9869cb24
#
_entry.id   740863b5c38cc42a51629ebc9869cb24
#
_cell.length_a   1.000
_cell.length_b   1.000
_cell.length_c   1.000
_cell.angle_alpha   90.00
_cell.angle_beta   90.00
_cell.angle_gamma   90.00
#
_symmetry.space_group_name_H-M   'P 1'
#
loop_
_entity.id
_entity.type
_entity.pdbx_description
1 polymer ?
#
loop_
_entity_poly.entity_id
_entity_poly.type
_entity_poly.pdbx_seq_one_letter_code
_entity_poly.pdbx_strand_id
1 'polypeptide(L)'
;YDWYVYSAFALYFSKSFFFFFDTTAQLLNTAAVFAIGFLMRPIGGWWLGKYADVRGRKAALTLSVLLMCTGSLLIAVVPPYAVIGVWAPVVLVGARLLQGLSVGGEYGTSATYMSEMATAKHRGFTASFQYVTLIMGQLLALGVLLVLQATMSDTDLNGWGWRIPFAVGAVLAVVALWLRRSIDETHSFEVLPASERRGIASELLKHPRALLTVLGLTAGGSLGFYTFTTYMQKFLVNSAGWSKADATSVSAVSLLVFMVLQPLFGALSDRFGRRPQLIVFATLGVLGTIPMLTRLAVASDWMTGFWLIMAALVVMSCYTAISG
;
A
#
# COMPACT_ATOMS: atom_id res chain seq x y z
N TYR A 1 1.41 -5.76 -4.42
CA TYR A 1 1.59 -7.05 -3.73
C TYR A 1 2.70 -6.95 -2.66
N ASP A 2 3.96 -6.82 -3.05
CA ASP A 2 5.14 -6.86 -2.17
C ASP A 2 5.07 -5.94 -0.94
N TRP A 3 4.56 -4.73 -1.13
CA TRP A 3 4.36 -3.79 -0.04
C TRP A 3 3.43 -4.33 1.04
N TYR A 4 2.35 -4.99 0.64
CA TYR A 4 1.31 -5.49 1.54
C TYR A 4 1.63 -6.84 2.17
N VAL A 5 2.44 -7.67 1.52
CA VAL A 5 2.94 -8.94 2.07
C VAL A 5 3.59 -8.72 3.44
N TYR A 6 4.45 -7.71 3.57
CA TYR A 6 5.07 -7.39 4.85
C TYR A 6 4.03 -7.18 5.96
N SER A 7 2.98 -6.43 5.67
CA SER A 7 1.93 -6.16 6.66
C SER A 7 1.06 -7.39 6.95
N ALA A 8 0.65 -8.14 5.92
CA ALA A 8 -0.19 -9.32 6.07
C ALA A 8 0.50 -10.41 6.90
N PHE A 9 1.81 -10.59 6.70
CA PHE A 9 2.59 -11.62 7.39
C PHE A 9 3.28 -11.15 8.67
N ALA A 10 3.10 -9.90 9.09
CA ALA A 10 3.73 -9.35 10.28
C ALA A 10 3.48 -10.18 11.55
N LEU A 11 2.30 -10.78 11.70
CA LEU A 11 1.92 -11.64 12.82
C LEU A 11 2.70 -12.97 12.87
N TYR A 12 3.37 -13.33 11.79
CA TYR A 12 4.10 -14.59 11.67
C TYR A 12 5.62 -14.42 11.75
N PHE A 13 6.18 -13.39 11.10
CA PHE A 13 7.63 -13.23 11.07
C PHE A 13 8.21 -12.33 12.17
N SER A 14 7.39 -11.57 12.91
CA SER A 14 7.88 -10.63 13.93
C SER A 14 8.84 -11.26 14.93
N LYS A 15 8.55 -12.49 15.38
CA LYS A 15 9.42 -13.26 16.28
C LYS A 15 10.78 -13.60 15.68
N SER A 16 10.87 -13.79 14.37
CA SER A 16 12.11 -14.14 13.69
C SER A 16 13.15 -13.02 13.72
N PHE A 17 12.70 -11.75 13.82
CA PHE A 17 13.56 -10.57 13.81
C PHE A 17 13.71 -9.90 15.17
N PHE A 18 12.68 -10.00 16.06
CA PHE A 18 12.61 -9.30 17.34
C PHE A 18 12.45 -10.25 18.53
N PHE A 19 13.22 -11.32 18.55
CA PHE A 19 13.09 -12.44 19.47
C PHE A 19 13.11 -12.08 20.96
N PHE A 20 13.89 -11.06 21.39
CA PHE A 20 14.07 -10.68 22.80
C PHE A 20 12.93 -9.81 23.38
N PHE A 21 11.96 -9.43 22.58
CA PHE A 21 10.86 -8.59 23.02
C PHE A 21 9.60 -9.43 23.30
N ASP A 22 8.71 -8.90 24.15
CA ASP A 22 7.36 -9.44 24.26
C ASP A 22 6.59 -9.31 22.93
N THR A 23 5.47 -10.04 22.80
CA THR A 23 4.70 -10.08 21.54
C THR A 23 4.24 -8.70 21.09
N THR A 24 3.85 -7.82 22.02
CA THR A 24 3.41 -6.46 21.68
C THR A 24 4.58 -5.63 21.16
N ALA A 25 5.73 -5.69 21.82
CA ALA A 25 6.93 -4.98 21.37
C ALA A 25 7.46 -5.53 20.05
N GLN A 26 7.38 -6.83 19.78
CA GLN A 26 7.72 -7.44 18.48
C GLN A 26 6.87 -6.85 17.35
N LEU A 27 5.55 -6.75 17.58
CA LEU A 27 4.62 -6.19 16.59
C LEU A 27 4.79 -4.68 16.42
N LEU A 28 5.06 -3.94 17.50
CA LEU A 28 5.37 -2.51 17.43
C LEU A 28 6.65 -2.23 16.65
N ASN A 29 7.73 -2.99 16.90
CA ASN A 29 8.97 -2.88 16.13
C ASN A 29 8.75 -3.22 14.65
N THR A 30 7.97 -4.26 14.37
CA THR A 30 7.60 -4.63 12.99
C THR A 30 6.79 -3.52 12.31
N ALA A 31 5.86 -2.89 13.04
CA ALA A 31 5.10 -1.75 12.55
C ALA A 31 5.98 -0.50 12.36
N ALA A 32 6.95 -0.26 13.24
CA ALA A 32 7.91 0.83 13.10
C ALA A 32 8.79 0.65 11.84
N VAL A 33 9.26 -0.55 11.58
CA VAL A 33 10.01 -0.88 10.34
C VAL A 33 9.12 -0.72 9.10
N PHE A 34 7.82 -1.05 9.19
CA PHE A 34 6.86 -0.74 8.13
C PHE A 34 6.74 0.77 7.89
N ALA A 35 6.63 1.56 8.98
CA ALA A 35 6.54 3.02 8.92
C ALA A 35 7.81 3.67 8.34
N ILE A 36 9.00 3.16 8.63
CA ILE A 36 10.28 3.64 8.05
C ILE A 36 10.23 3.61 6.52
N GLY A 37 9.63 2.58 5.93
CA GLY A 37 9.44 2.50 4.48
C GLY A 37 8.63 3.66 3.90
N PHE A 38 7.70 4.26 4.66
CA PHE A 38 6.96 5.44 4.21
C PHE A 38 7.82 6.70 4.15
N LEU A 39 8.81 6.85 5.04
CA LEU A 39 9.73 7.99 5.04
C LEU A 39 10.57 8.03 3.75
N MET A 40 10.80 6.87 3.13
CA MET A 40 11.52 6.79 1.87
C MET A 40 10.68 7.12 0.64
N ARG A 41 9.34 7.16 0.75
CA ARG A 41 8.46 7.46 -0.40
C ARG A 41 8.67 8.87 -0.97
N PRO A 42 8.71 9.97 -0.18
CA PRO A 42 9.03 11.29 -0.71
C PRO A 42 10.39 11.34 -1.40
N ILE A 43 11.40 10.69 -0.80
CA ILE A 43 12.76 10.62 -1.36
C ILE A 43 12.73 9.83 -2.68
N GLY A 44 12.05 8.68 -2.69
CA GLY A 44 11.85 7.85 -3.88
C GLY A 44 11.10 8.59 -4.99
N GLY A 45 10.03 9.30 -4.65
CA GLY A 45 9.27 10.13 -5.58
C GLY A 45 10.12 11.22 -6.23
N TRP A 46 10.91 11.92 -5.42
CA TRP A 46 11.82 12.94 -5.92
C TRP A 46 12.96 12.35 -6.75
N TRP A 47 13.64 11.33 -6.25
CA TRP A 47 14.81 10.74 -6.90
C TRP A 47 14.46 10.00 -8.19
N LEU A 48 13.46 9.11 -8.15
CA LEU A 48 13.01 8.36 -9.33
C LEU A 48 12.24 9.27 -10.31
N GLY A 49 11.53 10.29 -9.82
CA GLY A 49 10.94 11.32 -10.67
C GLY A 49 12.01 12.06 -11.49
N LYS A 50 13.07 12.55 -10.82
CA LYS A 50 14.20 13.17 -11.51
C LYS A 50 14.90 12.21 -12.49
N TYR A 51 15.03 10.94 -12.10
CA TYR A 51 15.60 9.91 -12.98
C TYR A 51 14.71 9.67 -14.21
N ALA A 52 13.37 9.67 -14.04
CA ALA A 52 12.40 9.56 -15.12
C ALA A 52 12.47 10.73 -16.11
N ASP A 53 12.64 11.96 -15.58
CA ASP A 53 12.77 13.15 -16.41
C ASP A 53 14.05 13.16 -17.27
N VAL A 54 15.13 12.53 -16.77
CA VAL A 54 16.43 12.50 -17.46
C VAL A 54 16.60 11.26 -18.35
N ARG A 55 16.19 10.09 -17.87
CA ARG A 55 16.44 8.78 -18.51
C ARG A 55 15.21 8.15 -19.17
N GLY A 56 14.05 8.77 -19.03
CA GLY A 56 12.79 8.26 -19.51
C GLY A 56 11.96 7.53 -18.46
N ARG A 57 10.66 7.50 -18.65
CA ARG A 57 9.71 6.89 -17.72
C ARG A 57 9.88 5.37 -17.65
N LYS A 58 10.16 4.71 -18.80
CA LYS A 58 10.44 3.26 -18.86
C LYS A 58 11.65 2.87 -18.00
N ALA A 59 12.74 3.64 -18.05
CA ALA A 59 13.93 3.37 -17.26
C ALA A 59 13.68 3.52 -15.75
N ALA A 60 12.94 4.56 -15.35
CA ALA A 60 12.57 4.79 -13.94
C ALA A 60 11.66 3.68 -13.40
N LEU A 61 10.65 3.28 -14.17
CA LEU A 61 9.76 2.18 -13.82
C LEU A 61 10.50 0.84 -13.72
N THR A 62 11.47 0.59 -14.60
CA THR A 62 12.30 -0.62 -14.53
C THR A 62 13.16 -0.64 -13.26
N LEU A 63 13.78 0.51 -12.94
CA LEU A 63 14.58 0.65 -11.72
C LEU A 63 13.72 0.48 -10.46
N SER A 64 12.50 1.03 -10.43
CA SER A 64 11.60 0.87 -9.28
C SER A 64 11.26 -0.60 -9.03
N VAL A 65 10.95 -1.38 -10.07
CA VAL A 65 10.69 -2.82 -9.92
C VAL A 65 11.92 -3.58 -9.45
N LEU A 66 13.12 -3.24 -9.95
CA LEU A 66 14.36 -3.85 -9.47
C LEU A 66 14.61 -3.60 -7.98
N LEU A 67 14.36 -2.37 -7.49
CA LEU A 67 14.47 -2.04 -6.08
C LEU A 67 13.45 -2.82 -5.24
N MET A 68 12.20 -2.96 -5.73
CA MET A 68 11.17 -3.75 -5.07
C MET A 68 11.56 -5.22 -4.99
N CYS A 69 11.98 -5.82 -6.10
CA CYS A 69 12.42 -7.21 -6.19
C CYS A 69 13.58 -7.49 -5.22
N THR A 70 14.60 -6.62 -5.23
CA THR A 70 15.75 -6.74 -4.34
C THR A 70 15.33 -6.70 -2.87
N GLY A 71 14.44 -5.78 -2.50
CA GLY A 71 13.91 -5.69 -1.15
C GLY A 71 13.13 -6.96 -0.73
N SER A 72 12.26 -7.47 -1.59
CA SER A 72 11.48 -8.70 -1.33
C SER A 72 12.39 -9.92 -1.22
N LEU A 73 13.37 -10.05 -2.11
CA LEU A 73 14.34 -11.15 -2.09
C LEU A 73 15.19 -11.12 -0.81
N LEU A 74 15.66 -9.94 -0.40
CA LEU A 74 16.41 -9.79 0.85
C LEU A 74 15.60 -10.28 2.04
N ILE A 75 14.32 -9.91 2.14
CA ILE A 75 13.44 -10.38 3.23
C ILE A 75 13.24 -11.89 3.17
N ALA A 76 13.07 -12.46 1.96
CA ALA A 76 12.87 -13.90 1.78
C ALA A 76 14.07 -14.74 2.27
N VAL A 77 15.30 -14.26 2.03
CA VAL A 77 16.52 -15.05 2.28
C VAL A 77 17.22 -14.71 3.58
N VAL A 78 16.91 -13.59 4.24
CA VAL A 78 17.59 -13.16 5.45
C VAL A 78 17.46 -14.21 6.57
N PRO A 79 18.57 -14.62 7.22
CA PRO A 79 18.50 -15.50 8.37
C PRO A 79 17.83 -14.82 9.57
N PRO A 80 17.18 -15.59 10.48
CA PRO A 80 16.54 -15.03 11.66
C PRO A 80 17.56 -14.46 12.66
N TYR A 81 17.08 -13.68 13.62
CA TYR A 81 17.90 -13.08 14.68
C TYR A 81 18.76 -14.11 15.43
N ALA A 82 18.25 -15.31 15.65
CA ALA A 82 18.97 -16.39 16.32
C ALA A 82 20.28 -16.80 15.60
N VAL A 83 20.41 -16.51 14.30
CA VAL A 83 21.59 -16.88 13.49
C VAL A 83 22.53 -15.70 13.28
N ILE A 84 22.02 -14.52 12.93
CA ILE A 84 22.87 -13.36 12.59
C ILE A 84 22.71 -12.18 13.55
N GLY A 85 21.98 -12.36 14.66
CA GLY A 85 21.81 -11.33 15.69
C GLY A 85 21.21 -10.03 15.15
N VAL A 86 21.79 -8.91 15.57
CA VAL A 86 21.34 -7.54 15.22
C VAL A 86 21.30 -7.27 13.70
N TRP A 87 22.04 -8.03 12.90
CA TRP A 87 22.05 -7.86 11.45
C TRP A 87 20.72 -8.25 10.80
N ALA A 88 19.92 -9.12 11.43
CA ALA A 88 18.61 -9.50 10.90
C ALA A 88 17.65 -8.30 10.80
N PRO A 89 17.38 -7.53 11.87
CA PRO A 89 16.55 -6.33 11.76
C PRO A 89 17.21 -5.23 10.91
N VAL A 90 18.55 -5.11 10.87
CA VAL A 90 19.23 -4.12 10.01
C VAL A 90 18.97 -4.41 8.53
N VAL A 91 19.10 -5.66 8.10
CA VAL A 91 18.79 -6.08 6.72
C VAL A 91 17.30 -5.87 6.42
N LEU A 92 16.41 -6.19 7.37
CA LEU A 92 14.98 -5.96 7.22
C LEU A 92 14.66 -4.47 6.99
N VAL A 93 15.25 -3.57 7.78
CA VAL A 93 15.14 -2.11 7.60
C VAL A 93 15.67 -1.70 6.22
N GLY A 94 16.87 -2.16 5.83
CA GLY A 94 17.45 -1.88 4.52
C GLY A 94 16.53 -2.29 3.36
N ALA A 95 15.97 -3.51 3.44
CA ALA A 95 15.01 -4.00 2.45
C ALA A 95 13.74 -3.10 2.38
N ARG A 96 13.22 -2.65 3.53
CA ARG A 96 12.07 -1.73 3.59
C ARG A 96 12.37 -0.34 3.04
N LEU A 97 13.59 0.17 3.22
CA LEU A 97 14.05 1.42 2.61
C LEU A 97 14.05 1.30 1.07
N LEU A 98 14.57 0.20 0.52
CA LEU A 98 14.55 -0.07 -0.93
C LEU A 98 13.11 -0.15 -1.48
N GLN A 99 12.23 -0.89 -0.80
CA GLN A 99 10.82 -0.98 -1.17
C GLN A 99 10.11 0.37 -1.08
N GLY A 100 10.40 1.18 -0.06
CA GLY A 100 9.85 2.52 0.10
C GLY A 100 10.27 3.47 -1.02
N LEU A 101 11.55 3.46 -1.42
CA LEU A 101 12.05 4.20 -2.58
C LEU A 101 11.31 3.82 -3.86
N SER A 102 11.14 2.52 -4.10
CA SER A 102 10.42 1.98 -5.26
C SER A 102 8.99 2.51 -5.34
N VAL A 103 8.20 2.30 -4.28
CA VAL A 103 6.78 2.70 -4.24
C VAL A 103 6.62 4.21 -4.39
N GLY A 104 7.54 5.00 -3.82
CA GLY A 104 7.50 6.47 -3.92
C GLY A 104 7.55 6.95 -5.37
N GLY A 105 8.44 6.39 -6.17
CA GLY A 105 8.57 6.75 -7.58
C GLY A 105 7.44 6.24 -8.47
N GLU A 106 6.94 5.04 -8.18
CA GLU A 106 5.90 4.40 -8.98
C GLU A 106 4.52 5.06 -8.80
N TYR A 107 4.17 5.45 -7.56
CA TYR A 107 2.86 6.00 -7.25
C TYR A 107 2.56 7.29 -8.03
N GLY A 108 3.46 8.25 -8.02
CA GLY A 108 3.28 9.52 -8.72
C GLY A 108 3.21 9.35 -10.24
N THR A 109 4.08 8.52 -10.81
CA THR A 109 4.12 8.25 -12.25
C THR A 109 2.83 7.56 -12.73
N SER A 110 2.32 6.60 -11.95
CA SER A 110 1.07 5.89 -12.24
C SER A 110 -0.14 6.81 -12.18
N ALA A 111 -0.25 7.66 -11.14
CA ALA A 111 -1.34 8.61 -10.98
C ALA A 111 -1.42 9.60 -12.16
N THR A 112 -0.27 10.14 -12.56
CA THR A 112 -0.18 11.06 -13.70
C THR A 112 -0.59 10.37 -14.99
N TYR A 113 -0.08 9.16 -15.25
CA TYR A 113 -0.42 8.39 -16.44
C TYR A 113 -1.94 8.14 -16.54
N MET A 114 -2.57 7.69 -15.45
CA MET A 114 -4.01 7.41 -15.43
C MET A 114 -4.85 8.67 -15.67
N SER A 115 -4.42 9.82 -15.15
CA SER A 115 -5.13 11.10 -15.35
C SER A 115 -4.97 11.65 -16.77
N GLU A 116 -3.82 11.46 -17.40
CA GLU A 116 -3.53 11.87 -18.78
C GLU A 116 -4.30 11.03 -19.82
N MET A 117 -4.47 9.73 -19.54
CA MET A 117 -5.23 8.81 -20.40
C MET A 117 -6.75 8.96 -20.26
N ALA A 118 -7.24 9.62 -19.22
CA ALA A 118 -8.66 9.79 -18.97
C ALA A 118 -9.28 10.91 -19.81
N THR A 119 -10.48 10.66 -20.36
CA THR A 119 -11.30 11.73 -20.93
C THR A 119 -11.80 12.66 -19.83
N ALA A 120 -11.98 13.94 -20.12
CA ALA A 120 -12.43 14.94 -19.14
C ALA A 120 -13.75 14.56 -18.43
N LYS A 121 -14.64 13.83 -19.11
CA LYS A 121 -15.96 13.41 -18.61
C LYS A 121 -15.90 12.22 -17.64
N HIS A 122 -14.89 11.34 -17.75
CA HIS A 122 -14.77 10.09 -17.00
C HIS A 122 -13.44 10.00 -16.21
N ARG A 123 -12.91 11.15 -15.84
CA ARG A 123 -11.60 11.23 -15.19
C ARG A 123 -11.58 10.55 -13.82
N GLY A 124 -12.62 10.74 -13.00
CA GLY A 124 -12.76 10.11 -11.70
C GLY A 124 -12.93 8.58 -11.80
N PHE A 125 -13.75 8.11 -12.76
CA PHE A 125 -13.91 6.68 -13.04
C PHE A 125 -12.57 6.05 -13.45
N THR A 126 -11.87 6.63 -14.43
CA THR A 126 -10.59 6.09 -14.91
C THR A 126 -9.52 6.12 -13.82
N ALA A 127 -9.38 7.23 -13.10
CA ALA A 127 -8.39 7.38 -12.04
C ALA A 127 -8.65 6.44 -10.84
N SER A 128 -9.90 6.03 -10.61
CA SER A 128 -10.25 5.08 -9.53
C SER A 128 -9.59 3.71 -9.68
N PHE A 129 -9.23 3.30 -10.90
CA PHE A 129 -8.53 2.04 -11.15
C PHE A 129 -7.15 1.98 -10.50
N GLN A 130 -6.54 3.11 -10.16
CA GLN A 130 -5.34 3.12 -9.33
C GLN A 130 -5.60 2.49 -7.96
N TYR A 131 -6.73 2.82 -7.31
CA TYR A 131 -7.10 2.18 -6.04
C TYR A 131 -7.51 0.73 -6.22
N VAL A 132 -8.17 0.38 -7.34
CA VAL A 132 -8.47 -1.02 -7.67
C VAL A 132 -7.19 -1.84 -7.71
N THR A 133 -6.13 -1.37 -8.37
CA THR A 133 -4.85 -2.09 -8.46
C THR A 133 -4.13 -2.16 -7.11
N LEU A 134 -4.20 -1.11 -6.28
CA LEU A 134 -3.64 -1.11 -4.92
C LEU A 134 -4.33 -2.15 -4.04
N ILE A 135 -5.68 -2.16 -4.04
CA ILE A 135 -6.48 -3.10 -3.26
C ILE A 135 -6.30 -4.54 -3.77
N MET A 136 -6.21 -4.74 -5.09
CA MET A 136 -5.91 -6.05 -5.69
C MET A 136 -4.56 -6.58 -5.22
N GLY A 137 -3.52 -5.73 -5.16
CA GLY A 137 -2.22 -6.12 -4.61
C GLY A 137 -2.30 -6.57 -3.15
N GLN A 138 -3.14 -5.92 -2.34
CA GLN A 138 -3.41 -6.31 -0.95
C GLN A 138 -4.21 -7.61 -0.86
N LEU A 139 -5.25 -7.77 -1.70
CA LEU A 139 -6.04 -9.02 -1.78
C LEU A 139 -5.19 -10.22 -2.18
N LEU A 140 -4.27 -10.04 -3.14
CA LEU A 140 -3.33 -11.10 -3.51
C LEU A 140 -2.44 -11.49 -2.33
N ALA A 141 -1.97 -10.54 -1.53
CA ALA A 141 -1.16 -10.82 -0.34
C ALA A 141 -1.97 -11.60 0.72
N LEU A 142 -3.22 -11.19 0.97
CA LEU A 142 -4.13 -11.90 1.88
C LEU A 142 -4.55 -13.26 1.33
N GLY A 143 -4.77 -13.37 0.01
CA GLY A 143 -5.08 -14.64 -0.65
C GLY A 143 -3.97 -15.67 -0.48
N VAL A 144 -2.71 -15.26 -0.69
CA VAL A 144 -1.54 -16.12 -0.39
C VAL A 144 -1.51 -16.51 1.08
N LEU A 145 -1.80 -15.57 1.99
CA LEU A 145 -1.87 -15.87 3.43
C LEU A 145 -2.96 -16.91 3.74
N LEU A 146 -4.17 -16.76 3.20
CA LEU A 146 -5.27 -17.72 3.39
C LEU A 146 -4.90 -19.11 2.88
N VAL A 147 -4.27 -19.20 1.71
CA VAL A 147 -3.79 -20.49 1.16
C VAL A 147 -2.75 -21.12 2.10
N LEU A 148 -1.79 -20.36 2.59
CA LEU A 148 -0.76 -20.87 3.50
C LEU A 148 -1.35 -21.25 4.86
N GLN A 149 -2.31 -20.50 5.39
CA GLN A 149 -3.04 -20.86 6.61
C GLN A 149 -3.85 -22.16 6.47
N ALA A 150 -4.36 -22.45 5.27
CA ALA A 150 -5.11 -23.68 4.98
C ALA A 150 -4.22 -24.90 4.72
N THR A 151 -2.98 -24.70 4.27
CA THR A 151 -2.08 -25.77 3.81
C THR A 151 -0.90 -26.05 4.74
N MET A 152 -0.56 -25.13 5.64
CA MET A 152 0.58 -25.25 6.54
C MET A 152 0.13 -25.20 8.00
N SER A 153 0.90 -25.88 8.86
CA SER A 153 0.72 -25.72 10.31
C SER A 153 1.15 -24.34 10.78
N ASP A 154 0.58 -23.86 11.88
CA ASP A 154 1.01 -22.59 12.50
C ASP A 154 2.50 -22.59 12.86
N THR A 155 3.05 -23.75 13.24
CA THR A 155 4.48 -23.92 13.55
C THR A 155 5.34 -23.70 12.31
N ASP A 156 4.98 -24.30 11.18
CA ASP A 156 5.71 -24.14 9.93
C ASP A 156 5.58 -22.72 9.37
N LEU A 157 4.37 -22.16 9.44
CA LEU A 157 4.12 -20.82 8.96
C LEU A 157 4.90 -19.76 9.75
N ASN A 158 4.99 -19.88 11.09
CA ASN A 158 5.82 -19.02 11.93
C ASN A 158 7.33 -19.33 11.79
N GLY A 159 7.70 -20.56 11.47
CA GLY A 159 9.09 -20.98 11.31
C GLY A 159 9.74 -20.46 10.03
N TRP A 160 9.20 -20.87 8.90
CA TRP A 160 9.79 -20.58 7.58
C TRP A 160 8.76 -20.17 6.51
N GLY A 161 7.50 -20.60 6.63
CA GLY A 161 6.47 -20.41 5.62
C GLY A 161 6.19 -18.94 5.29
N TRP A 162 6.42 -18.03 6.23
CA TRP A 162 6.30 -16.60 6.00
C TRP A 162 7.27 -16.03 4.94
N ARG A 163 8.31 -16.81 4.54
CA ARG A 163 9.24 -16.42 3.46
C ARG A 163 8.66 -16.63 2.07
N ILE A 164 7.74 -17.59 1.92
CA ILE A 164 7.13 -17.95 0.62
C ILE A 164 6.52 -16.73 -0.09
N PRO A 165 5.68 -15.90 0.55
CA PRO A 165 5.08 -14.75 -0.12
C PRO A 165 6.11 -13.71 -0.59
N PHE A 166 7.22 -13.53 0.10
CA PHE A 166 8.30 -12.65 -0.35
C PHE A 166 9.05 -13.22 -1.54
N ALA A 167 9.25 -14.55 -1.59
CA ALA A 167 9.80 -15.23 -2.75
C ALA A 167 8.86 -15.14 -3.96
N VAL A 168 7.54 -15.31 -3.76
CA VAL A 168 6.53 -15.09 -4.79
C VAL A 168 6.60 -13.65 -5.31
N GLY A 169 6.75 -12.66 -4.44
CA GLY A 169 6.93 -11.27 -4.81
C GLY A 169 8.16 -11.05 -5.70
N ALA A 170 9.29 -11.65 -5.35
CA ALA A 170 10.49 -11.58 -6.18
C ALA A 170 10.26 -12.18 -7.58
N VAL A 171 9.55 -13.30 -7.69
CA VAL A 171 9.18 -13.91 -8.98
C VAL A 171 8.23 -13.00 -9.78
N LEU A 172 7.19 -12.46 -9.14
CA LEU A 172 6.26 -11.52 -9.77
C LEU A 172 6.98 -10.27 -10.30
N ALA A 173 7.98 -9.78 -9.56
CA ALA A 173 8.79 -8.66 -10.01
C ALA A 173 9.61 -8.99 -11.27
N VAL A 174 10.14 -10.22 -11.39
CA VAL A 174 10.82 -10.68 -12.62
C VAL A 174 9.84 -10.71 -13.79
N VAL A 175 8.62 -11.21 -13.58
CA VAL A 175 7.56 -11.19 -14.60
C VAL A 175 7.20 -9.75 -14.98
N ALA A 176 7.08 -8.85 -14.01
CA ALA A 176 6.83 -7.43 -14.27
C ALA A 176 7.95 -6.77 -15.08
N LEU A 177 9.22 -7.10 -14.80
CA LEU A 177 10.37 -6.63 -15.58
C LEU A 177 10.32 -7.15 -17.02
N TRP A 178 9.93 -8.40 -17.22
CA TRP A 178 9.78 -8.98 -18.55
C TRP A 178 8.67 -8.29 -19.34
N LEU A 179 7.50 -8.08 -18.74
CA LEU A 179 6.38 -7.37 -19.36
C LEU A 179 6.74 -5.92 -19.69
N ARG A 180 7.49 -5.23 -18.85
CA ARG A 180 7.90 -3.82 -19.06
C ARG A 180 8.93 -3.65 -20.18
N ARG A 181 9.62 -4.72 -20.61
CA ARG A 181 10.51 -4.65 -21.77
C ARG A 181 9.76 -4.34 -23.07
N SER A 182 8.50 -4.79 -23.15
CA SER A 182 7.64 -4.58 -24.33
C SER A 182 6.85 -3.26 -24.31
N ILE A 183 6.94 -2.45 -23.24
CA ILE A 183 6.28 -1.14 -23.16
C ILE A 183 7.17 -0.12 -23.89
N ASP A 184 6.59 0.62 -24.83
CA ASP A 184 7.26 1.73 -25.49
C ASP A 184 7.33 2.96 -24.58
N GLU A 185 8.33 3.83 -24.83
CA GLU A 185 8.43 5.11 -24.13
C GLU A 185 7.23 6.01 -24.49
N THR A 186 6.80 6.89 -23.59
CA THR A 186 5.66 7.77 -23.85
C THR A 186 6.02 8.83 -24.91
N HIS A 187 5.15 9.01 -25.90
CA HIS A 187 5.31 10.00 -26.97
C HIS A 187 5.55 11.42 -26.40
N SER A 188 4.93 11.74 -25.24
CA SER A 188 5.12 13.02 -24.56
C SER A 188 6.57 13.23 -24.08
N PHE A 189 7.31 12.17 -23.75
CA PHE A 189 8.72 12.27 -23.35
C PHE A 189 9.63 12.43 -24.58
N GLU A 190 9.32 11.81 -25.69
CA GLU A 190 10.13 11.88 -26.91
C GLU A 190 10.11 13.28 -27.54
N VAL A 191 8.99 13.99 -27.44
CA VAL A 191 8.78 15.32 -28.04
C VAL A 191 9.39 16.45 -27.19
N LEU A 192 9.64 16.24 -25.89
CA LEU A 192 10.18 17.28 -25.00
C LEU A 192 11.68 17.51 -25.25
N PRO A 193 12.10 18.75 -25.56
CA PRO A 193 13.51 19.11 -25.67
C PRO A 193 14.27 18.85 -24.38
N ALA A 194 15.52 18.39 -24.48
CA ALA A 194 16.36 18.08 -23.32
C ALA A 194 16.55 19.27 -22.35
N SER A 195 16.42 20.50 -22.85
CA SER A 195 16.49 21.76 -22.07
C SER A 195 15.29 21.99 -21.15
N GLU A 196 14.13 21.42 -21.46
CA GLU A 196 12.88 21.56 -20.69
C GLU A 196 12.66 20.42 -19.69
N ARG A 197 13.50 19.38 -19.74
CA ARG A 197 13.47 18.23 -18.81
C ARG A 197 14.05 18.57 -17.43
N ARG A 198 13.75 19.78 -16.89
CA ARG A 198 14.20 20.20 -15.57
C ARG A 198 13.09 20.06 -14.56
N GLY A 199 13.40 19.37 -13.44
CA GLY A 199 12.42 19.10 -12.39
C GLY A 199 11.77 20.35 -11.80
N ILE A 200 10.45 20.28 -11.67
CA ILE A 200 9.50 21.35 -11.29
C ILE A 200 9.48 21.62 -9.76
N ALA A 201 10.38 21.04 -8.97
CA ALA A 201 10.34 21.16 -7.50
C ALA A 201 10.35 22.63 -7.01
N SER A 202 11.07 23.52 -7.71
CA SER A 202 11.10 24.96 -7.39
C SER A 202 9.77 25.66 -7.70
N GLU A 203 9.01 25.17 -8.69
CA GLU A 203 7.71 25.73 -9.06
C GLU A 203 6.63 25.37 -8.05
N LEU A 204 6.66 24.15 -7.51
CA LEU A 204 5.76 23.70 -6.46
C LEU A 204 5.84 24.58 -5.19
N LEU A 205 7.03 25.02 -4.84
CA LEU A 205 7.26 25.89 -3.66
C LEU A 205 6.65 27.28 -3.83
N LYS A 206 6.35 27.71 -5.05
CA LYS A 206 5.67 29.00 -5.32
C LYS A 206 4.16 28.93 -4.98
N HIS A 207 3.59 27.74 -4.83
CA HIS A 207 2.17 27.53 -4.53
C HIS A 207 1.92 26.83 -3.18
N PRO A 208 2.34 27.43 -2.04
CA PRO A 208 2.33 26.76 -0.74
C PRO A 208 0.92 26.36 -0.26
N ARG A 209 -0.12 27.12 -0.59
CA ARG A 209 -1.50 26.79 -0.22
C ARG A 209 -1.98 25.50 -0.91
N ALA A 210 -1.72 25.37 -2.21
CA ALA A 210 -2.09 24.16 -2.97
C ALA A 210 -1.30 22.96 -2.43
N LEU A 211 -0.01 23.13 -2.19
CA LEU A 211 0.86 22.08 -1.62
C LEU A 211 0.35 21.59 -0.27
N LEU A 212 0.03 22.50 0.66
CA LEU A 212 -0.49 22.16 1.99
C LEU A 212 -1.87 21.48 1.91
N THR A 213 -2.73 21.92 0.99
CA THR A 213 -4.04 21.28 0.78
C THR A 213 -3.89 19.83 0.31
N VAL A 214 -3.03 19.60 -0.69
CA VAL A 214 -2.75 18.25 -1.20
C VAL A 214 -2.11 17.39 -0.12
N LEU A 215 -1.13 17.90 0.61
CA LEU A 215 -0.48 17.17 1.71
C LEU A 215 -1.49 16.79 2.80
N GLY A 216 -2.35 17.72 3.22
CA GLY A 216 -3.36 17.46 4.26
C GLY A 216 -4.40 16.41 3.82
N LEU A 217 -4.93 16.53 2.61
CA LEU A 217 -5.88 15.56 2.05
C LEU A 217 -5.24 14.18 1.89
N THR A 218 -4.02 14.11 1.36
CA THR A 218 -3.31 12.86 1.16
C THR A 218 -2.92 12.21 2.49
N ALA A 219 -2.49 12.98 3.48
CA ALA A 219 -2.16 12.47 4.81
C ALA A 219 -3.41 11.87 5.50
N GLY A 220 -4.52 12.61 5.51
CA GLY A 220 -5.79 12.12 6.09
C GLY A 220 -6.32 10.88 5.37
N GLY A 221 -6.33 10.89 4.05
CA GLY A 221 -6.76 9.76 3.25
C GLY A 221 -5.87 8.53 3.41
N SER A 222 -4.55 8.71 3.42
CA SER A 222 -3.62 7.61 3.64
C SER A 222 -3.77 7.01 5.05
N LEU A 223 -3.92 7.86 6.08
CA LEU A 223 -4.15 7.39 7.44
C LEU A 223 -5.41 6.51 7.52
N GLY A 224 -6.53 7.00 7.01
CA GLY A 224 -7.78 6.24 6.98
C GLY A 224 -7.63 4.94 6.16
N PHE A 225 -7.05 5.01 4.97
CA PHE A 225 -6.83 3.84 4.12
C PHE A 225 -6.03 2.75 4.85
N TYR A 226 -4.87 3.08 5.41
CA TYR A 226 -4.03 2.09 6.09
C TYR A 226 -4.64 1.60 7.40
N THR A 227 -5.43 2.41 8.10
CA THR A 227 -6.15 2.00 9.30
C THR A 227 -7.19 0.93 8.97
N PHE A 228 -8.05 1.19 7.99
CA PHE A 228 -9.18 0.30 7.70
C PHE A 228 -8.89 -0.83 6.71
N THR A 229 -7.78 -0.78 5.99
CA THR A 229 -7.39 -1.86 5.08
C THR A 229 -6.24 -2.69 5.61
N THR A 230 -5.15 -2.06 6.03
CA THR A 230 -3.88 -2.73 6.32
C THR A 230 -3.71 -3.08 7.80
N TYR A 231 -4.15 -2.18 8.69
CA TYR A 231 -4.03 -2.41 10.14
C TYR A 231 -5.20 -3.23 10.69
N MET A 232 -6.33 -3.29 10.00
CA MET A 232 -7.56 -3.91 10.48
C MET A 232 -7.39 -5.37 10.90
N GLN A 233 -6.70 -6.18 10.11
CA GLN A 233 -6.39 -7.58 10.46
C GLN A 233 -5.69 -7.69 11.83
N LYS A 234 -4.71 -6.82 12.08
CA LYS A 234 -3.95 -6.80 13.35
C LYS A 234 -4.82 -6.32 14.51
N PHE A 235 -5.66 -5.33 14.26
CA PHE A 235 -6.59 -4.81 15.26
C PHE A 235 -7.57 -5.89 15.71
N LEU A 236 -8.14 -6.64 14.77
CA LEU A 236 -9.05 -7.76 15.09
C LEU A 236 -8.37 -8.84 15.94
N VAL A 237 -7.14 -9.22 15.59
CA VAL A 237 -6.39 -10.23 16.33
C VAL A 237 -5.97 -9.72 17.72
N ASN A 238 -5.37 -8.52 17.80
CA ASN A 238 -4.72 -8.05 19.02
C ASN A 238 -5.66 -7.34 19.98
N SER A 239 -6.69 -6.65 19.47
CA SER A 239 -7.60 -5.83 20.27
C SER A 239 -8.97 -6.47 20.46
N ALA A 240 -9.49 -7.16 19.44
CA ALA A 240 -10.78 -7.83 19.49
C ALA A 240 -10.67 -9.34 19.80
N GLY A 241 -9.47 -9.91 19.88
CA GLY A 241 -9.22 -11.30 20.27
C GLY A 241 -9.63 -12.34 19.24
N TRP A 242 -9.76 -11.93 17.96
CA TRP A 242 -10.17 -12.84 16.88
C TRP A 242 -9.07 -13.83 16.51
N SER A 243 -9.46 -14.98 15.96
CA SER A 243 -8.51 -15.89 15.33
C SER A 243 -7.83 -15.22 14.13
N LYS A 244 -6.58 -15.59 13.86
CA LYS A 244 -5.87 -15.07 12.66
C LYS A 244 -6.59 -15.39 11.36
N ALA A 245 -7.25 -16.56 11.29
CA ALA A 245 -7.99 -17.00 10.11
C ALA A 245 -9.25 -16.14 9.90
N ASP A 246 -10.05 -15.92 10.95
CA ASP A 246 -11.28 -15.11 10.87
C ASP A 246 -10.96 -13.65 10.55
N ALA A 247 -9.93 -13.07 11.21
CA ALA A 247 -9.48 -11.73 10.94
C ALA A 247 -8.98 -11.55 9.49
N THR A 248 -8.29 -12.56 8.95
CA THR A 248 -7.82 -12.55 7.55
C THR A 248 -9.00 -12.67 6.58
N SER A 249 -9.94 -13.60 6.85
CA SER A 249 -11.10 -13.84 5.97
C SER A 249 -12.02 -12.62 5.89
N VAL A 250 -12.38 -12.01 7.04
CA VAL A 250 -13.24 -10.82 7.06
C VAL A 250 -12.57 -9.64 6.38
N SER A 251 -11.26 -9.46 6.58
CA SER A 251 -10.50 -8.42 5.91
C SER A 251 -10.46 -8.62 4.40
N ALA A 252 -10.23 -9.86 3.93
CA ALA A 252 -10.19 -10.17 2.51
C ALA A 252 -11.55 -9.94 1.83
N VAL A 253 -12.64 -10.41 2.42
CA VAL A 253 -14.00 -10.22 1.87
C VAL A 253 -14.38 -8.75 1.84
N SER A 254 -14.10 -8.02 2.92
CA SER A 254 -14.36 -6.57 3.00
C SER A 254 -13.58 -5.79 1.94
N LEU A 255 -12.30 -6.12 1.73
CA LEU A 255 -11.46 -5.50 0.71
C LEU A 255 -11.92 -5.84 -0.72
N LEU A 256 -12.44 -7.04 -0.96
CA LEU A 256 -13.00 -7.41 -2.26
C LEU A 256 -14.18 -6.49 -2.61
N VAL A 257 -15.10 -6.29 -1.67
CA VAL A 257 -16.23 -5.37 -1.86
C VAL A 257 -15.73 -3.94 -2.01
N PHE A 258 -14.78 -3.51 -1.17
CA PHE A 258 -14.17 -2.18 -1.25
C PHE A 258 -13.52 -1.92 -2.63
N MET A 259 -12.87 -2.91 -3.22
CA MET A 259 -12.29 -2.82 -4.57
C MET A 259 -13.35 -2.51 -5.62
N VAL A 260 -14.51 -3.19 -5.56
CA VAL A 260 -15.64 -2.98 -6.48
C VAL A 260 -16.28 -1.59 -6.28
N LEU A 261 -16.28 -1.07 -5.06
CA LEU A 261 -16.81 0.26 -4.76
C LEU A 261 -15.96 1.40 -5.38
N GLN A 262 -14.65 1.19 -5.64
CA GLN A 262 -13.79 2.25 -6.15
C GLN A 262 -14.28 2.85 -7.48
N PRO A 263 -14.53 2.06 -8.55
CA PRO A 263 -15.05 2.60 -9.82
C PRO A 263 -16.42 3.25 -9.66
N LEU A 264 -17.29 2.73 -8.79
CA LEU A 264 -18.61 3.30 -8.52
C LEU A 264 -18.49 4.69 -7.90
N PHE A 265 -17.66 4.88 -6.89
CA PHE A 265 -17.42 6.19 -6.27
C PHE A 265 -16.62 7.13 -7.18
N GLY A 266 -15.73 6.59 -8.03
CA GLY A 266 -15.09 7.36 -9.10
C GLY A 266 -16.10 7.94 -10.08
N ALA A 267 -17.03 7.13 -10.59
CA ALA A 267 -18.11 7.57 -11.47
C ALA A 267 -19.07 8.54 -10.76
N LEU A 268 -19.34 8.31 -9.47
CA LEU A 268 -20.16 9.21 -8.66
C LEU A 268 -19.51 10.58 -8.53
N SER A 269 -18.17 10.65 -8.40
CA SER A 269 -17.41 11.89 -8.35
C SER A 269 -17.47 12.69 -9.66
N ASP A 270 -17.53 11.99 -10.80
CA ASP A 270 -17.69 12.64 -12.11
C ASP A 270 -19.08 13.25 -12.28
N ARG A 271 -20.13 12.68 -11.63
CA ARG A 271 -21.52 13.15 -11.73
C ARG A 271 -21.86 14.25 -10.73
N PHE A 272 -21.47 14.10 -9.45
CA PHE A 272 -21.85 14.98 -8.35
C PHE A 272 -20.74 15.96 -7.95
N GLY A 273 -19.58 15.82 -8.55
CA GLY A 273 -18.39 16.60 -8.19
C GLY A 273 -17.59 15.95 -7.04
N ARG A 274 -16.35 16.36 -6.92
CA ARG A 274 -15.36 15.78 -5.99
C ARG A 274 -15.49 16.32 -4.58
N ARG A 275 -15.79 17.64 -4.48
CA ARG A 275 -15.84 18.34 -3.20
C ARG A 275 -16.84 17.77 -2.20
N PRO A 276 -18.11 17.44 -2.58
CA PRO A 276 -19.05 16.81 -1.64
C PRO A 276 -18.55 15.48 -1.07
N GLN A 277 -17.99 14.62 -1.91
CA GLN A 277 -17.47 13.31 -1.46
C GLN A 277 -16.31 13.47 -0.47
N LEU A 278 -15.38 14.38 -0.74
CA LEU A 278 -14.25 14.65 0.16
C LEU A 278 -14.72 15.24 1.49
N ILE A 279 -15.77 16.07 1.51
CA ILE A 279 -16.37 16.58 2.75
C ILE A 279 -17.00 15.45 3.54
N VAL A 280 -17.77 14.56 2.89
CA VAL A 280 -18.37 13.37 3.52
C VAL A 280 -17.27 12.48 4.11
N PHE A 281 -16.22 12.18 3.34
CA PHE A 281 -15.08 11.42 3.82
C PHE A 281 -14.43 12.05 5.06
N ALA A 282 -14.13 13.35 5.02
CA ALA A 282 -13.46 14.04 6.12
C ALA A 282 -14.35 14.07 7.38
N THR A 283 -15.63 14.42 7.22
CA THR A 283 -16.56 14.55 8.36
C THR A 283 -16.83 13.20 9.02
N LEU A 284 -17.22 12.19 8.22
CA LEU A 284 -17.52 10.85 8.75
C LEU A 284 -16.25 10.11 9.18
N GLY A 285 -15.12 10.36 8.52
CA GLY A 285 -13.83 9.82 8.94
C GLY A 285 -13.43 10.30 10.34
N VAL A 286 -13.54 11.61 10.61
CA VAL A 286 -13.21 12.17 11.94
C VAL A 286 -14.20 11.72 13.01
N LEU A 287 -15.49 11.82 12.75
CA LEU A 287 -16.54 11.54 13.75
C LEU A 287 -16.77 10.03 13.95
N GLY A 288 -16.60 9.23 12.90
CA GLY A 288 -16.95 7.81 12.89
C GLY A 288 -15.83 6.86 13.30
N THR A 289 -14.56 7.24 13.14
CA THR A 289 -13.42 6.31 13.35
C THR A 289 -13.38 5.77 14.77
N ILE A 290 -13.42 6.64 15.80
CA ILE A 290 -13.33 6.22 17.20
C ILE A 290 -14.53 5.35 17.60
N PRO A 291 -15.80 5.78 17.40
CA PRO A 291 -16.96 4.96 17.75
C PRO A 291 -16.95 3.58 17.06
N MET A 292 -16.49 3.54 15.82
CA MET A 292 -16.47 2.30 15.06
C MET A 292 -15.38 1.33 15.54
N LEU A 293 -14.17 1.81 15.78
CA LEU A 293 -13.09 1.00 16.33
C LEU A 293 -13.46 0.48 17.73
N THR A 294 -14.11 1.30 18.57
CA THR A 294 -14.60 0.89 19.88
C THR A 294 -15.65 -0.22 19.77
N ARG A 295 -16.61 -0.10 18.84
CA ARG A 295 -17.59 -1.16 18.59
C ARG A 295 -16.95 -2.43 18.05
N LEU A 296 -15.98 -2.29 17.16
CA LEU A 296 -15.26 -3.39 16.55
C LEU A 296 -14.38 -4.15 17.57
N ALA A 297 -13.82 -3.46 18.56
CA ALA A 297 -13.02 -4.07 19.62
C ALA A 297 -13.81 -5.05 20.50
N VAL A 298 -15.14 -4.88 20.61
CA VAL A 298 -16.03 -5.78 21.38
C VAL A 298 -16.85 -6.69 20.47
N ALA A 299 -16.70 -6.61 19.16
CA ALA A 299 -17.39 -7.49 18.22
C ALA A 299 -16.80 -8.90 18.30
N SER A 300 -17.63 -9.88 18.59
CA SER A 300 -17.23 -11.28 18.75
C SER A 300 -17.58 -12.16 17.54
N ASP A 301 -18.46 -11.69 16.65
CA ASP A 301 -18.92 -12.44 15.50
C ASP A 301 -18.48 -11.85 14.16
N TRP A 302 -18.24 -12.73 13.20
CA TRP A 302 -17.74 -12.39 11.87
C TRP A 302 -18.65 -11.40 11.12
N MET A 303 -19.97 -11.59 11.22
CA MET A 303 -20.95 -10.77 10.50
C MET A 303 -20.99 -9.33 11.02
N THR A 304 -21.01 -9.14 12.33
CA THR A 304 -20.94 -7.80 12.94
C THR A 304 -19.63 -7.10 12.59
N GLY A 305 -18.51 -7.83 12.68
CA GLY A 305 -17.20 -7.29 12.25
C GLY A 305 -17.19 -6.87 10.78
N PHE A 306 -17.73 -7.71 9.89
CA PHE A 306 -17.83 -7.40 8.48
C PHE A 306 -18.61 -6.11 8.21
N TRP A 307 -19.82 -5.96 8.77
CA TRP A 307 -20.65 -4.77 8.53
C TRP A 307 -20.04 -3.48 9.10
N LEU A 308 -19.38 -3.57 10.26
CA LEU A 308 -18.65 -2.42 10.83
C LEU A 308 -17.47 -2.00 9.94
N ILE A 309 -16.69 -2.96 9.45
CA ILE A 309 -15.59 -2.67 8.51
C ILE A 309 -16.15 -2.11 7.20
N MET A 310 -17.23 -2.68 6.68
CA MET A 310 -17.87 -2.20 5.47
C MET A 310 -18.38 -0.76 5.59
N ALA A 311 -18.95 -0.38 6.72
CA ALA A 311 -19.37 1.00 6.96
C ALA A 311 -18.18 1.98 6.84
N ALA A 312 -17.00 1.61 7.39
CA ALA A 312 -15.78 2.39 7.23
C ALA A 312 -15.31 2.46 5.79
N LEU A 313 -15.28 1.32 5.11
CA LEU A 313 -14.77 1.23 3.75
C LEU A 313 -15.66 1.97 2.75
N VAL A 314 -16.98 2.03 2.99
CA VAL A 314 -17.90 2.89 2.21
C VAL A 314 -17.55 4.37 2.39
N VAL A 315 -17.30 4.81 3.63
CA VAL A 315 -16.84 6.20 3.89
C VAL A 315 -15.50 6.44 3.21
N MET A 316 -14.56 5.49 3.31
CA MET A 316 -13.27 5.55 2.64
C MET A 316 -13.37 5.60 1.11
N SER A 317 -14.39 4.97 0.52
CA SER A 317 -14.61 5.03 -0.93
C SER A 317 -14.90 6.45 -1.43
N CYS A 318 -15.43 7.35 -0.58
CA CYS A 318 -15.57 8.76 -0.92
C CYS A 318 -14.22 9.46 -1.18
N TYR A 319 -13.13 8.95 -0.61
CA TYR A 319 -11.77 9.48 -0.84
C TYR A 319 -11.27 9.25 -2.27
N THR A 320 -11.83 8.28 -3.00
CA THR A 320 -11.49 8.01 -4.41
C THR A 320 -11.64 9.27 -5.28
N ALA A 321 -12.51 10.20 -4.89
CA ALA A 321 -12.71 11.49 -5.57
C ALA A 321 -11.44 12.36 -5.67
N ILE A 322 -10.38 12.10 -4.86
CA ILE A 322 -9.13 12.88 -4.90
C ILE A 322 -8.33 12.61 -6.17
N SER A 323 -8.50 11.43 -6.78
CA SER A 323 -7.69 11.00 -7.93
C SER A 323 -8.19 11.55 -9.26
N GLY A 324 -9.40 12.04 -9.32
CA GLY A 324 -10.06 12.48 -10.56
C GLY A 324 -9.82 13.98 -10.92
#